data_de5ac3bad67cebf7c132f49239084ed9
#
_entry.id   de5ac3bad67cebf7c132f49239084ed9
#
_cell.length_a   1.000
_cell.length_b   1.000
_cell.length_c   1.000
_cell.angle_alpha   90.00
_cell.angle_beta   90.00
_cell.angle_gamma   90.00
#
_symmetry.space_group_name_H-M   'P 1'
#
loop_
_entity.id
_entity.type
_entity.pdbx_description
1 polymer ?
#
loop_
_entity_poly.entity_id
_entity_poly.type
_entity_poly.pdbx_seq_one_letter_code
_entity_poly.pdbx_strand_id
1 'polypeptide(L)'
;MLFRVRGPNGATVYLLGSVHLLSPESATLPPEVDAAFAQAKSVGFETSIDTLQMRAMELMSRAQYTNGATLRGSLSPATAAHADSLISSYGLSLDQLNGFKPWFVSVVLTQLVLQKMGFKAELGVDMQLHVKAKAASKPEFGLESTDFQLGLFDSLSPQDQEKMLKELVAPDSAAKQLKAIRDAWSAGNGAALDSLLNNGMKDSPGVFAALITNRNRSWIPKLESLLKGKDDALVVVGAGHLVGKEGVVELLRAKGYTIEQL
;
A
#
# COMPACT_ATOMS: atom_id res chain seq x y z
N MET A 1 -6.53 12.14 -3.68
CA MET A 1 -5.88 12.17 -5.02
C MET A 1 -6.63 11.20 -5.92
N LEU A 2 -7.35 11.72 -6.93
CA LEU A 2 -8.19 10.97 -7.85
C LEU A 2 -7.84 11.38 -9.29
N PHE A 3 -7.74 10.41 -10.19
CA PHE A 3 -7.49 10.65 -11.61
C PHE A 3 -8.59 10.00 -12.45
N ARG A 4 -8.92 10.64 -13.57
CA ARG A 4 -9.84 10.14 -14.59
C ARG A 4 -9.06 9.78 -15.84
N VAL A 5 -9.19 8.54 -16.29
CA VAL A 5 -8.59 8.03 -17.54
C VAL A 5 -9.71 7.65 -18.47
N ARG A 6 -9.73 8.22 -19.69
CA ARG A 6 -10.75 7.91 -20.70
C ARG A 6 -10.24 6.86 -21.69
N GLY A 7 -11.02 5.82 -21.85
CA GLY A 7 -10.77 4.78 -22.83
C GLY A 7 -11.31 5.14 -24.23
N PRO A 8 -10.84 4.44 -25.27
CA PRO A 8 -11.23 4.73 -26.65
C PRO A 8 -12.69 4.39 -26.97
N ASN A 9 -13.32 3.52 -26.22
CA ASN A 9 -14.70 3.05 -26.42
C ASN A 9 -15.73 3.69 -25.48
N GLY A 10 -15.32 4.74 -24.77
CA GLY A 10 -16.19 5.51 -23.87
C GLY A 10 -16.13 5.11 -22.40
N ALA A 11 -15.50 3.97 -22.08
CA ALA A 11 -15.28 3.61 -20.67
C ALA A 11 -14.35 4.62 -19.97
N THR A 12 -14.63 4.87 -18.69
CA THR A 12 -13.80 5.67 -17.81
C THR A 12 -13.23 4.78 -16.70
N VAL A 13 -11.92 4.84 -16.49
CA VAL A 13 -11.30 4.28 -15.30
C VAL A 13 -10.89 5.42 -14.37
N TYR A 14 -11.47 5.44 -13.19
CA TYR A 14 -11.07 6.31 -12.10
C TYR A 14 -9.97 5.63 -11.30
N LEU A 15 -8.83 6.29 -11.13
CA LEU A 15 -7.70 5.79 -10.33
C LEU A 15 -7.64 6.61 -9.04
N LEU A 16 -7.90 5.97 -7.91
CA LEU A 16 -7.87 6.61 -6.61
C LEU A 16 -6.65 6.14 -5.81
N GLY A 17 -5.84 7.10 -5.38
CA GLY A 17 -4.76 6.84 -4.44
C GLY A 17 -5.30 6.63 -3.03
N SER A 18 -5.11 5.44 -2.50
CA SER A 18 -5.51 5.02 -1.15
C SER A 18 -4.43 5.33 -0.13
N VAL A 19 -4.87 5.57 1.09
CA VAL A 19 -4.09 5.48 2.33
C VAL A 19 -4.77 4.44 3.20
N HIS A 20 -4.05 3.35 3.52
CA HIS A 20 -4.62 2.15 4.18
C HIS A 20 -5.06 2.38 5.62
N LEU A 21 -4.54 3.41 6.28
CA LEU A 21 -4.91 3.78 7.65
C LEU A 21 -5.15 5.29 7.69
N LEU A 22 -6.27 5.69 8.27
CA LEU A 22 -6.60 7.10 8.49
C LEU A 22 -6.97 7.34 9.96
N SER A 23 -6.78 8.58 10.43
CA SER A 23 -7.34 9.02 11.69
C SER A 23 -8.80 9.47 11.50
N PRO A 24 -9.64 9.48 12.56
CA PRO A 24 -11.02 9.95 12.45
C PRO A 24 -11.16 11.34 11.81
N GLU A 25 -10.19 12.22 12.05
CA GLU A 25 -10.18 13.59 11.52
C GLU A 25 -9.92 13.66 10.00
N SER A 26 -9.30 12.62 9.43
CA SER A 26 -8.94 12.55 8.01
C SER A 26 -9.75 11.50 7.23
N ALA A 27 -10.72 10.85 7.85
CA ALA A 27 -11.44 9.73 7.25
C ALA A 27 -12.51 10.16 6.23
N THR A 28 -12.88 11.44 6.19
CA THR A 28 -13.86 11.94 5.21
C THR A 28 -13.27 11.95 3.82
N LEU A 29 -13.90 11.21 2.90
CA LEU A 29 -13.49 11.20 1.51
C LEU A 29 -14.02 12.43 0.77
N PRO A 30 -13.27 12.97 -0.21
CA PRO A 30 -13.74 14.07 -1.05
C PRO A 30 -15.00 13.70 -1.85
N PRO A 31 -15.93 14.65 -2.12
CA PRO A 31 -17.16 14.40 -2.88
C PRO A 31 -16.90 13.81 -4.28
N GLU A 32 -15.78 14.12 -4.90
CA GLU A 32 -15.37 13.60 -6.20
C GLU A 32 -15.17 12.07 -6.18
N VAL A 33 -14.75 11.52 -5.04
CA VAL A 33 -14.64 10.07 -4.83
C VAL A 33 -16.01 9.41 -4.81
N ASP A 34 -16.98 10.04 -4.15
CA ASP A 34 -18.36 9.57 -4.14
C ASP A 34 -18.99 9.62 -5.53
N ALA A 35 -18.73 10.67 -6.29
CA ALA A 35 -19.18 10.80 -7.67
C ALA A 35 -18.56 9.72 -8.59
N ALA A 36 -17.25 9.47 -8.47
CA ALA A 36 -16.56 8.41 -9.22
C ALA A 36 -17.10 7.02 -8.83
N PHE A 37 -17.29 6.77 -7.53
CA PHE A 37 -17.91 5.53 -7.04
C PHE A 37 -19.32 5.32 -7.60
N ALA A 38 -20.15 6.37 -7.63
CA ALA A 38 -21.52 6.27 -8.14
C ALA A 38 -21.55 5.88 -9.63
N GLN A 39 -20.68 6.46 -10.44
CA GLN A 39 -20.58 6.19 -11.89
C GLN A 39 -19.98 4.80 -12.17
N ALA A 40 -19.01 4.34 -11.41
CA ALA A 40 -18.36 3.07 -11.60
C ALA A 40 -19.33 1.88 -11.48
N LYS A 41 -19.27 0.95 -12.42
CA LYS A 41 -20.01 -0.33 -12.38
C LYS A 41 -19.33 -1.39 -11.52
N SER A 42 -18.02 -1.27 -11.35
CA SER A 42 -17.21 -2.17 -10.51
C SER A 42 -16.11 -1.42 -9.77
N VAL A 43 -15.63 -2.01 -8.68
CA VAL A 43 -14.52 -1.45 -7.88
C VAL A 43 -13.35 -2.42 -7.90
N GLY A 44 -12.19 -1.93 -8.32
CA GLY A 44 -10.93 -2.68 -8.31
C GLY A 44 -10.09 -2.30 -7.10
N PHE A 45 -9.44 -3.28 -6.50
CA PHE A 45 -8.43 -3.11 -5.45
C PHE A 45 -7.11 -3.75 -5.90
N GLU A 46 -6.03 -3.52 -5.14
CA GLU A 46 -4.76 -4.21 -5.41
C GLU A 46 -4.98 -5.73 -5.44
N THR A 47 -5.66 -6.26 -4.42
CA THR A 47 -6.10 -7.67 -4.36
C THR A 47 -7.50 -7.77 -3.74
N SER A 48 -8.07 -8.98 -3.69
CA SER A 48 -9.33 -9.21 -2.98
C SER A 48 -9.16 -9.00 -1.48
N ILE A 49 -9.85 -7.99 -0.93
CA ILE A 49 -9.80 -7.66 0.50
C ILE A 49 -10.36 -8.81 1.34
N ASP A 50 -11.50 -9.39 0.93
CA ASP A 50 -12.11 -10.54 1.63
C ASP A 50 -11.12 -11.73 1.69
N THR A 51 -10.50 -12.06 0.56
CA THR A 51 -9.58 -13.20 0.50
C THR A 51 -8.33 -12.94 1.33
N LEU A 52 -7.80 -11.71 1.32
CA LEU A 52 -6.64 -11.35 2.12
C LEU A 52 -6.94 -11.46 3.62
N GLN A 53 -8.11 -11.01 4.06
CA GLN A 53 -8.54 -11.14 5.46
C GLN A 53 -8.71 -12.61 5.88
N MET A 54 -9.34 -13.43 5.04
CA MET A 54 -9.49 -14.88 5.30
C MET A 54 -8.14 -15.60 5.40
N ARG A 55 -7.11 -15.11 4.70
CA ARG A 55 -5.77 -15.73 4.66
C ARG A 55 -4.75 -15.08 5.59
N ALA A 56 -5.17 -14.27 6.55
CA ALA A 56 -4.28 -13.62 7.52
C ALA A 56 -3.42 -14.63 8.31
N MET A 57 -3.97 -15.81 8.65
CA MET A 57 -3.22 -16.88 9.34
C MET A 57 -2.10 -17.45 8.44
N GLU A 58 -2.32 -17.54 7.14
CA GLU A 58 -1.28 -17.96 6.20
C GLU A 58 -0.15 -16.94 6.12
N LEU A 59 -0.48 -15.65 6.10
CA LEU A 59 0.52 -14.59 6.15
C LEU A 59 1.41 -14.72 7.40
N MET A 60 0.81 -14.95 8.57
CA MET A 60 1.55 -15.20 9.81
C MET A 60 2.44 -16.45 9.71
N SER A 61 1.94 -17.54 9.12
CA SER A 61 2.73 -18.76 8.93
C SER A 61 3.95 -18.53 8.01
N ARG A 62 3.76 -17.80 6.91
CA ARG A 62 4.84 -17.41 5.98
C ARG A 62 5.88 -16.51 6.64
N ALA A 63 5.45 -15.69 7.60
CA ALA A 63 6.30 -14.77 8.33
C ALA A 63 7.24 -15.47 9.34
N GLN A 64 6.96 -16.71 9.70
CA GLN A 64 7.77 -17.46 10.67
C GLN A 64 8.97 -18.14 10.00
N TYR A 65 10.06 -18.25 10.74
CA TYR A 65 11.18 -19.12 10.36
C TYR A 65 10.81 -20.59 10.62
N THR A 66 11.08 -21.45 9.64
CA THR A 66 10.82 -22.90 9.73
C THR A 66 12.09 -23.74 9.80
N ASN A 67 13.27 -23.10 9.65
CA ASN A 67 14.59 -23.75 9.52
C ASN A 67 15.50 -23.54 10.74
N GLY A 68 14.95 -23.08 11.87
CA GLY A 68 15.72 -22.76 13.07
C GLY A 68 16.46 -21.43 13.03
N ALA A 69 16.33 -20.65 11.96
CA ALA A 69 16.82 -19.26 11.93
C ALA A 69 16.01 -18.40 12.90
N THR A 70 16.60 -17.29 13.30
CA THR A 70 15.97 -16.34 14.23
C THR A 70 16.10 -14.92 13.72
N LEU A 71 15.17 -14.03 14.16
CA LEU A 71 15.24 -12.62 13.83
C LEU A 71 16.60 -12.03 14.20
N ARG A 72 17.03 -12.21 15.46
CA ARG A 72 18.32 -11.70 15.96
C ARG A 72 19.50 -12.23 15.16
N GLY A 73 19.47 -13.51 14.76
CA GLY A 73 20.53 -14.14 13.98
C GLY A 73 20.57 -13.70 12.50
N SER A 74 19.47 -13.11 12.00
CA SER A 74 19.38 -12.60 10.62
C SER A 74 19.72 -11.12 10.48
N LEU A 75 19.95 -10.42 11.60
CA LEU A 75 20.23 -8.98 11.63
C LEU A 75 21.69 -8.71 11.98
N SER A 76 22.23 -7.62 11.43
CA SER A 76 23.50 -7.06 11.93
C SER A 76 23.34 -6.58 13.38
N PRO A 77 24.42 -6.55 14.19
CA PRO A 77 24.35 -6.08 15.56
C PRO A 77 23.76 -4.68 15.71
N ALA A 78 24.03 -3.78 14.76
CA ALA A 78 23.52 -2.43 14.76
C ALA A 78 22.01 -2.39 14.51
N THR A 79 21.51 -3.17 13.54
CA THR A 79 20.07 -3.26 13.25
C THR A 79 19.33 -3.96 14.38
N ALA A 80 19.90 -5.00 14.99
CA ALA A 80 19.31 -5.67 16.14
C ALA A 80 19.16 -4.73 17.34
N ALA A 81 20.18 -3.91 17.65
CA ALA A 81 20.12 -2.91 18.71
C ALA A 81 19.09 -1.81 18.44
N HIS A 82 19.01 -1.33 17.18
CA HIS A 82 18.01 -0.36 16.76
C HIS A 82 16.59 -0.93 16.90
N ALA A 83 16.35 -2.13 16.39
CA ALA A 83 15.07 -2.81 16.49
C ALA A 83 14.66 -3.06 17.94
N ASP A 84 15.58 -3.51 18.81
CA ASP A 84 15.32 -3.77 20.21
C ASP A 84 14.91 -2.48 20.95
N SER A 85 15.61 -1.38 20.68
CA SER A 85 15.25 -0.06 21.24
C SER A 85 13.85 0.39 20.81
N LEU A 86 13.52 0.21 19.54
CA LEU A 86 12.22 0.60 18.99
C LEU A 86 11.10 -0.27 19.55
N ILE A 87 11.28 -1.59 19.54
CA ILE A 87 10.33 -2.58 20.06
C ILE A 87 10.05 -2.36 21.55
N SER A 88 11.09 -2.08 22.33
CA SER A 88 10.98 -1.83 23.78
C SER A 88 10.11 -0.61 24.09
N SER A 89 10.08 0.39 23.22
CA SER A 89 9.21 1.56 23.38
C SER A 89 7.71 1.23 23.28
N TYR A 90 7.37 0.02 22.79
CA TYR A 90 6.02 -0.53 22.73
C TYR A 90 5.74 -1.60 23.79
N GLY A 91 6.65 -1.79 24.76
CA GLY A 91 6.50 -2.79 25.81
C GLY A 91 6.73 -4.23 25.34
N LEU A 92 7.36 -4.42 24.17
CA LEU A 92 7.73 -5.71 23.63
C LEU A 92 9.25 -5.90 23.70
N SER A 93 9.73 -7.12 23.51
CA SER A 93 11.16 -7.43 23.35
C SER A 93 11.44 -8.09 22.00
N LEU A 94 12.66 -7.91 21.49
CA LEU A 94 13.10 -8.57 20.27
C LEU A 94 12.97 -10.10 20.38
N ASP A 95 13.18 -10.65 21.59
CA ASP A 95 13.10 -12.10 21.82
C ASP A 95 11.68 -12.65 21.67
N GLN A 96 10.63 -11.85 21.98
CA GLN A 96 9.24 -12.24 21.72
C GLN A 96 8.91 -12.32 20.23
N LEU A 97 9.66 -11.63 19.39
CA LEU A 97 9.51 -11.60 17.93
C LEU A 97 10.56 -12.47 17.22
N ASN A 98 11.40 -13.20 17.97
CA ASN A 98 12.59 -13.88 17.43
C ASN A 98 12.26 -15.01 16.44
N GLY A 99 11.05 -15.53 16.45
CA GLY A 99 10.56 -16.51 15.49
C GLY A 99 10.12 -15.96 14.14
N PHE A 100 10.07 -14.62 13.99
CA PHE A 100 9.56 -13.97 12.78
C PHE A 100 10.67 -13.38 11.91
N LYS A 101 10.41 -13.32 10.59
CA LYS A 101 11.28 -12.69 9.60
C LYS A 101 11.28 -11.16 9.74
N PRO A 102 12.38 -10.47 9.36
CA PRO A 102 12.51 -9.01 9.55
C PRO A 102 11.40 -8.20 8.87
N TRP A 103 10.95 -8.60 7.68
CA TRP A 103 9.87 -7.92 6.98
C TRP A 103 8.57 -7.86 7.79
N PHE A 104 8.22 -8.98 8.45
CA PHE A 104 7.00 -9.04 9.24
C PHE A 104 7.07 -8.15 10.48
N VAL A 105 8.22 -8.17 11.15
CA VAL A 105 8.47 -7.29 12.30
C VAL A 105 8.39 -5.83 11.89
N SER A 106 8.92 -5.47 10.71
CA SER A 106 8.80 -4.11 10.16
C SER A 106 7.35 -3.68 9.95
N VAL A 107 6.51 -4.56 9.39
CA VAL A 107 5.08 -4.31 9.17
C VAL A 107 4.35 -4.16 10.51
N VAL A 108 4.59 -5.07 11.47
CA VAL A 108 3.96 -5.02 12.80
C VAL A 108 4.33 -3.74 13.54
N LEU A 109 5.61 -3.36 13.55
CA LEU A 109 6.06 -2.13 14.21
C LEU A 109 5.46 -0.89 13.55
N THR A 110 5.42 -0.83 12.22
CA THR A 110 4.76 0.25 11.50
C THR A 110 3.30 0.37 11.92
N GLN A 111 2.59 -0.75 11.98
CA GLN A 111 1.19 -0.76 12.40
C GLN A 111 0.99 -0.30 13.84
N LEU A 112 1.86 -0.72 14.78
CA LEU A 112 1.82 -0.30 16.17
C LEU A 112 2.06 1.22 16.31
N VAL A 113 3.03 1.77 15.55
CA VAL A 113 3.27 3.22 15.49
C VAL A 113 2.00 3.95 15.07
N LEU A 114 1.39 3.52 13.97
CA LEU A 114 0.20 4.13 13.41
C LEU A 114 -1.01 4.05 14.36
N GLN A 115 -1.24 2.88 14.97
CA GLN A 115 -2.32 2.69 15.93
C GLN A 115 -2.16 3.58 17.18
N LYS A 116 -0.93 3.70 17.72
CA LYS A 116 -0.64 4.59 18.84
C LYS A 116 -0.92 6.07 18.54
N MET A 117 -0.85 6.43 17.25
CA MET A 117 -1.18 7.77 16.77
C MET A 117 -2.68 7.94 16.43
N GLY A 118 -3.52 6.94 16.72
CA GLY A 118 -4.96 7.00 16.45
C GLY A 118 -5.37 6.65 15.03
N PHE A 119 -4.44 6.17 14.20
CA PHE A 119 -4.78 5.67 12.86
C PHE A 119 -5.43 4.30 12.94
N LYS A 120 -6.43 4.06 12.11
CA LYS A 120 -7.24 2.86 12.11
C LYS A 120 -7.39 2.31 10.69
N ALA A 121 -7.27 0.99 10.54
CA ALA A 121 -7.38 0.33 9.25
C ALA A 121 -8.81 0.39 8.69
N GLU A 122 -9.82 0.31 9.56
CA GLU A 122 -11.22 0.42 9.16
C GLU A 122 -11.60 1.79 8.58
N LEU A 123 -10.77 2.83 8.84
CA LEU A 123 -10.92 4.16 8.28
C LEU A 123 -10.11 4.35 6.98
N GLY A 124 -9.28 3.38 6.60
CA GLY A 124 -8.54 3.42 5.34
C GLY A 124 -9.45 3.58 4.12
N VAL A 125 -8.97 4.28 3.09
CA VAL A 125 -9.75 4.58 1.88
C VAL A 125 -10.25 3.32 1.20
N ASP A 126 -9.38 2.34 1.07
CA ASP A 126 -9.68 1.03 0.47
C ASP A 126 -10.74 0.27 1.27
N MET A 127 -10.65 0.26 2.60
CA MET A 127 -11.63 -0.41 3.45
C MET A 127 -12.98 0.29 3.42
N GLN A 128 -13.03 1.63 3.45
CA GLN A 128 -14.28 2.38 3.33
C GLN A 128 -14.98 2.08 2.00
N LEU A 129 -14.23 2.05 0.88
CA LEU A 129 -14.79 1.77 -0.44
C LEU A 129 -15.18 0.31 -0.62
N HIS A 130 -14.46 -0.62 0.00
CA HIS A 130 -14.85 -2.03 0.07
C HIS A 130 -16.20 -2.20 0.78
N VAL A 131 -16.36 -1.66 1.98
CA VAL A 131 -17.63 -1.70 2.71
C VAL A 131 -18.76 -1.06 1.89
N LYS A 132 -18.49 0.08 1.25
CA LYS A 132 -19.44 0.78 0.39
C LYS A 132 -19.82 -0.02 -0.85
N ALA A 133 -18.85 -0.72 -1.49
CA ALA A 133 -19.10 -1.58 -2.65
C ALA A 133 -19.97 -2.78 -2.27
N LYS A 134 -19.69 -3.42 -1.14
CA LYS A 134 -20.54 -4.51 -0.59
C LYS A 134 -21.97 -4.05 -0.34
N ALA A 135 -22.15 -2.91 0.34
CA ALA A 135 -23.46 -2.36 0.64
C ALA A 135 -24.25 -2.02 -0.64
N ALA A 136 -23.57 -1.57 -1.70
CA ALA A 136 -24.15 -1.25 -2.99
C ALA A 136 -24.25 -2.47 -3.94
N SER A 137 -23.82 -3.66 -3.51
CA SER A 137 -23.73 -4.87 -4.35
C SER A 137 -22.94 -4.64 -5.65
N LYS A 138 -21.93 -3.77 -5.61
CA LYS A 138 -21.04 -3.55 -6.76
C LYS A 138 -20.02 -4.68 -6.85
N PRO A 139 -19.80 -5.25 -8.05
CA PRO A 139 -18.74 -6.23 -8.27
C PRO A 139 -17.37 -5.68 -7.89
N GLU A 140 -16.57 -6.51 -7.20
CA GLU A 140 -15.20 -6.19 -6.85
C GLU A 140 -14.22 -7.10 -7.59
N PHE A 141 -13.01 -6.60 -7.86
CA PHE A 141 -11.93 -7.38 -8.46
C PHE A 141 -10.57 -6.95 -7.92
N GLY A 142 -9.59 -7.87 -7.91
CA GLY A 142 -8.19 -7.56 -7.60
C GLY A 142 -7.39 -7.28 -8.88
N LEU A 143 -6.44 -6.37 -8.85
CA LEU A 143 -5.45 -6.17 -9.92
C LEU A 143 -4.43 -7.32 -9.95
N GLU A 144 -4.10 -7.87 -8.79
CA GLU A 144 -3.21 -9.01 -8.60
C GLU A 144 -3.88 -10.10 -7.74
N SER A 145 -3.29 -11.29 -7.71
CA SER A 145 -3.78 -12.37 -6.87
C SER A 145 -3.35 -12.19 -5.41
N THR A 146 -4.14 -12.74 -4.49
CA THR A 146 -3.80 -12.75 -3.07
C THR A 146 -2.52 -13.56 -2.80
N ASP A 147 -2.28 -14.65 -3.54
CA ASP A 147 -1.03 -15.42 -3.43
C ASP A 147 0.20 -14.57 -3.74
N PHE A 148 0.11 -13.78 -4.82
CA PHE A 148 1.18 -12.88 -5.18
C PHE A 148 1.44 -11.86 -4.08
N GLN A 149 0.39 -11.21 -3.56
CA GLN A 149 0.53 -10.19 -2.52
C GLN A 149 1.06 -10.76 -1.19
N LEU A 150 0.59 -11.94 -0.78
CA LEU A 150 1.11 -12.64 0.41
C LEU A 150 2.60 -13.01 0.28
N GLY A 151 3.07 -13.25 -0.95
CA GLY A 151 4.47 -13.60 -1.22
C GLY A 151 5.41 -12.41 -1.40
N LEU A 152 4.90 -11.18 -1.53
CA LEU A 152 5.72 -10.01 -1.88
C LEU A 152 6.90 -9.79 -0.93
N PHE A 153 6.62 -9.69 0.37
CA PHE A 153 7.65 -9.42 1.37
C PHE A 153 8.58 -10.62 1.58
N ASP A 154 8.05 -11.83 1.44
CA ASP A 154 8.82 -13.06 1.59
C ASP A 154 9.80 -13.29 0.43
N SER A 155 9.53 -12.69 -0.72
CA SER A 155 10.41 -12.71 -1.90
C SER A 155 11.59 -11.74 -1.83
N LEU A 156 11.60 -10.82 -0.87
CA LEU A 156 12.69 -9.86 -0.69
C LEU A 156 13.97 -10.57 -0.20
N SER A 157 15.12 -10.07 -0.64
CA SER A 157 16.40 -10.57 -0.14
C SER A 157 16.52 -10.37 1.37
N PRO A 158 17.31 -11.19 2.10
CA PRO A 158 17.57 -10.97 3.52
C PRO A 158 18.09 -9.57 3.83
N GLN A 159 18.91 -9.01 2.96
CA GLN A 159 19.47 -7.66 3.07
C GLN A 159 18.39 -6.58 2.95
N ASP A 160 17.47 -6.74 1.98
CA ASP A 160 16.34 -5.82 1.80
C ASP A 160 15.38 -5.88 2.99
N GLN A 161 15.11 -7.09 3.53
CA GLN A 161 14.28 -7.26 4.72
C GLN A 161 14.91 -6.61 5.96
N GLU A 162 16.23 -6.77 6.16
CA GLU A 162 16.95 -6.10 7.25
C GLU A 162 16.91 -4.58 7.09
N LYS A 163 17.06 -4.09 5.84
CA LYS A 163 17.02 -2.65 5.55
C LYS A 163 15.66 -2.05 5.88
N MET A 164 14.55 -2.72 5.57
CA MET A 164 13.22 -2.29 5.96
C MET A 164 13.10 -2.06 7.47
N LEU A 165 13.66 -2.97 8.27
CA LEU A 165 13.64 -2.87 9.72
C LEU A 165 14.53 -1.74 10.23
N LYS A 166 15.72 -1.58 9.63
CA LYS A 166 16.67 -0.51 9.95
C LYS A 166 16.15 0.88 9.67
N GLU A 167 15.32 1.05 8.64
CA GLU A 167 14.77 2.34 8.20
C GLU A 167 13.53 2.77 9.00
N LEU A 168 13.03 1.93 9.90
CA LEU A 168 11.95 2.33 10.79
C LEU A 168 12.39 3.50 11.68
N VAL A 169 11.52 4.47 11.78
CA VAL A 169 11.79 5.70 12.54
C VAL A 169 11.05 5.70 13.87
N ALA A 170 11.59 6.45 14.84
CA ALA A 170 10.96 6.66 16.12
C ALA A 170 9.56 7.32 15.97
N PRO A 171 8.62 7.09 16.91
CA PRO A 171 7.23 7.57 16.82
C PRO A 171 7.08 9.05 16.47
N ASP A 172 7.87 9.93 17.06
CA ASP A 172 7.79 11.38 16.80
C ASP A 172 8.19 11.75 15.36
N SER A 173 9.16 11.05 14.78
CA SER A 173 9.56 11.23 13.39
C SER A 173 8.52 10.65 12.45
N ALA A 174 7.94 9.50 12.80
CA ALA A 174 6.84 8.90 12.06
C ALA A 174 5.62 9.84 12.01
N ALA A 175 5.28 10.50 13.13
CA ALA A 175 4.19 11.47 13.19
C ALA A 175 4.34 12.61 12.19
N LYS A 176 5.53 13.18 12.09
CA LYS A 176 5.83 14.26 11.13
C LYS A 176 5.71 13.78 9.69
N GLN A 177 6.25 12.59 9.39
CA GLN A 177 6.17 12.01 8.04
C GLN A 177 4.72 11.72 7.65
N LEU A 178 3.94 11.11 8.53
CA LEU A 178 2.53 10.79 8.26
C LEU A 178 1.68 12.05 8.05
N LYS A 179 1.92 13.09 8.86
CA LYS A 179 1.27 14.39 8.64
C LYS A 179 1.59 14.94 7.25
N ALA A 180 2.86 14.91 6.83
CA ALA A 180 3.27 15.38 5.51
C ALA A 180 2.65 14.55 4.38
N ILE A 181 2.60 13.22 4.53
CA ILE A 181 1.96 12.31 3.56
C ILE A 181 0.46 12.63 3.45
N ARG A 182 -0.24 12.75 4.57
CA ARG A 182 -1.66 13.09 4.61
C ARG A 182 -1.93 14.45 3.95
N ASP A 183 -1.15 15.47 4.30
CA ASP A 183 -1.34 16.82 3.77
C ASP A 183 -1.09 16.85 2.24
N ALA A 184 -0.07 16.13 1.76
CA ALA A 184 0.22 15.98 0.33
C ALA A 184 -0.89 15.17 -0.40
N TRP A 185 -1.39 14.11 0.23
CA TRP A 185 -2.49 13.30 -0.31
C TRP A 185 -3.80 14.11 -0.42
N SER A 186 -4.16 14.82 0.63
CA SER A 186 -5.37 15.66 0.66
C SER A 186 -5.30 16.82 -0.35
N ALA A 187 -4.11 17.38 -0.55
CA ALA A 187 -3.88 18.44 -1.55
C ALA A 187 -3.75 17.91 -2.99
N GLY A 188 -3.78 16.59 -3.20
CA GLY A 188 -3.55 16.00 -4.52
C GLY A 188 -2.13 16.22 -5.05
N ASN A 189 -1.15 16.54 -4.19
CA ASN A 189 0.22 16.86 -4.57
C ASN A 189 1.04 15.60 -4.85
N GLY A 190 0.98 15.11 -6.10
CA GLY A 190 1.67 13.90 -6.52
C GLY A 190 3.20 13.97 -6.42
N ALA A 191 3.80 15.14 -6.65
CA ALA A 191 5.25 15.30 -6.54
C ALA A 191 5.73 15.19 -5.08
N ALA A 192 5.00 15.79 -4.14
CA ALA A 192 5.28 15.65 -2.72
C ALA A 192 5.08 14.20 -2.25
N LEU A 193 4.03 13.53 -2.72
CA LEU A 193 3.79 12.12 -2.40
C LEU A 193 4.88 11.19 -2.96
N ASP A 194 5.33 11.38 -4.20
CA ASP A 194 6.46 10.60 -4.75
C ASP A 194 7.72 10.79 -3.89
N SER A 195 7.97 12.03 -3.48
CA SER A 195 9.11 12.32 -2.59
C SER A 195 8.99 11.64 -1.22
N LEU A 196 7.82 11.69 -0.62
CA LEU A 196 7.60 11.18 0.74
C LEU A 196 7.48 9.65 0.81
N LEU A 197 6.84 9.02 -0.20
CA LEU A 197 6.56 7.59 -0.20
C LEU A 197 7.63 6.78 -0.94
N ASN A 198 8.07 7.27 -2.09
CA ASN A 198 8.88 6.47 -3.00
C ASN A 198 10.39 6.78 -2.89
N ASN A 199 10.79 8.02 -2.57
CA ASN A 199 12.22 8.35 -2.55
C ASN A 199 13.00 7.58 -1.47
N GLY A 200 12.41 7.35 -0.29
CA GLY A 200 13.03 6.51 0.74
C GLY A 200 13.29 5.08 0.25
N MET A 201 12.37 4.52 -0.53
CA MET A 201 12.52 3.16 -1.10
C MET A 201 13.50 3.12 -2.28
N LYS A 202 13.80 4.25 -2.94
CA LYS A 202 14.78 4.29 -4.06
C LYS A 202 16.20 3.92 -3.62
N ASP A 203 16.52 4.14 -2.35
CA ASP A 203 17.79 3.67 -1.76
C ASP A 203 17.81 2.15 -1.53
N SER A 204 16.66 1.48 -1.68
CA SER A 204 16.46 0.04 -1.63
C SER A 204 15.85 -0.45 -2.96
N PRO A 205 16.64 -0.52 -4.06
CA PRO A 205 16.09 -0.80 -5.40
C PRO A 205 15.31 -2.11 -5.48
N GLY A 206 15.71 -3.15 -4.72
CA GLY A 206 15.01 -4.43 -4.66
C GLY A 206 13.62 -4.28 -4.03
N VAL A 207 13.52 -3.54 -2.92
CA VAL A 207 12.23 -3.24 -2.25
C VAL A 207 11.33 -2.41 -3.17
N PHE A 208 11.86 -1.32 -3.74
CA PHE A 208 11.10 -0.48 -4.66
C PHE A 208 10.60 -1.23 -5.89
N ALA A 209 11.44 -2.07 -6.47
CA ALA A 209 11.05 -2.91 -7.61
C ALA A 209 9.94 -3.89 -7.23
N ALA A 210 10.08 -4.59 -6.10
CA ALA A 210 9.09 -5.58 -5.65
C ALA A 210 7.76 -4.94 -5.25
N LEU A 211 7.80 -3.88 -4.46
CA LEU A 211 6.59 -3.29 -3.88
C LEU A 211 5.89 -2.29 -4.80
N ILE A 212 6.58 -1.66 -5.74
CA ILE A 212 6.04 -0.60 -6.60
C ILE A 212 6.17 -0.94 -8.09
N THR A 213 7.38 -0.93 -8.65
CA THR A 213 7.57 -0.91 -10.10
C THR A 213 7.02 -2.14 -10.81
N ASN A 214 7.34 -3.34 -10.32
CA ASN A 214 6.91 -4.60 -10.96
C ASN A 214 5.39 -4.77 -10.86
N ARG A 215 4.79 -4.38 -9.74
CA ARG A 215 3.35 -4.40 -9.54
C ARG A 215 2.66 -3.42 -10.50
N ASN A 216 3.09 -2.17 -10.53
CA ASN A 216 2.54 -1.17 -11.44
C ASN A 216 2.54 -1.66 -12.90
N ARG A 217 3.66 -2.19 -13.36
CA ARG A 217 3.78 -2.73 -14.72
C ARG A 217 2.85 -3.93 -14.97
N SER A 218 2.69 -4.82 -13.99
CA SER A 218 1.81 -5.99 -14.09
C SER A 218 0.32 -5.61 -14.13
N TRP A 219 -0.07 -4.48 -13.56
CA TRP A 219 -1.45 -4.01 -13.54
C TRP A 219 -1.88 -3.35 -14.86
N ILE A 220 -0.92 -2.80 -15.64
CA ILE A 220 -1.23 -2.07 -16.88
C ILE A 220 -2.09 -2.87 -17.86
N PRO A 221 -1.83 -4.15 -18.18
CA PRO A 221 -2.68 -4.90 -19.10
C PRO A 221 -4.14 -4.98 -18.65
N LYS A 222 -4.38 -5.13 -17.34
CA LYS A 222 -5.72 -5.20 -16.77
C LYS A 222 -6.43 -3.84 -16.84
N LEU A 223 -5.71 -2.76 -16.53
CA LEU A 223 -6.23 -1.39 -16.67
C LEU A 223 -6.55 -1.06 -18.14
N GLU A 224 -5.71 -1.47 -19.09
CA GLU A 224 -5.99 -1.32 -20.52
C GLU A 224 -7.22 -2.12 -20.95
N SER A 225 -7.43 -3.32 -20.38
CA SER A 225 -8.64 -4.11 -20.64
C SER A 225 -9.91 -3.40 -20.17
N LEU A 226 -9.89 -2.78 -18.98
CA LEU A 226 -10.99 -1.95 -18.48
C LEU A 226 -11.24 -0.74 -19.40
N LEU A 227 -10.20 -0.02 -19.79
CA LEU A 227 -10.29 1.14 -20.68
C LEU A 227 -10.79 0.81 -22.08
N LYS A 228 -10.55 -0.39 -22.58
CA LYS A 228 -11.08 -0.89 -23.86
C LYS A 228 -12.52 -1.41 -23.73
N GLY A 229 -13.05 -1.52 -22.53
CA GLY A 229 -14.43 -1.91 -22.25
C GLY A 229 -15.43 -0.81 -22.56
N LYS A 230 -16.64 -0.95 -21.98
CA LYS A 230 -17.73 0.04 -22.08
C LYS A 230 -18.19 0.55 -20.70
N ASP A 231 -17.85 -0.18 -19.66
CA ASP A 231 -18.29 0.11 -18.30
C ASP A 231 -17.22 0.89 -17.56
N ASP A 232 -17.66 1.88 -16.79
CA ASP A 232 -16.78 2.65 -15.92
C ASP A 232 -16.36 1.80 -14.71
N ALA A 233 -15.11 1.97 -14.27
CA ALA A 233 -14.55 1.31 -13.10
C ALA A 233 -13.84 2.30 -12.18
N LEU A 234 -13.94 2.08 -10.86
CA LEU A 234 -13.12 2.76 -9.86
C LEU A 234 -12.03 1.78 -9.40
N VAL A 235 -10.77 2.17 -9.56
CA VAL A 235 -9.62 1.38 -9.15
C VAL A 235 -8.91 2.09 -8.00
N VAL A 236 -8.81 1.40 -6.87
CA VAL A 236 -8.29 1.91 -5.60
C VAL A 236 -6.98 1.18 -5.29
N VAL A 237 -5.89 1.92 -5.31
CA VAL A 237 -4.54 1.40 -5.04
C VAL A 237 -3.78 2.37 -4.13
N GLY A 238 -2.79 1.89 -3.39
CA GLY A 238 -1.97 2.75 -2.55
C GLY A 238 -1.45 3.97 -3.32
N ALA A 239 -1.52 5.15 -2.72
CA ALA A 239 -1.20 6.42 -3.39
C ALA A 239 0.22 6.44 -4.01
N GLY A 240 1.18 5.72 -3.42
CA GLY A 240 2.52 5.57 -3.95
C GLY A 240 2.59 4.88 -5.32
N HIS A 241 1.58 4.06 -5.66
CA HIS A 241 1.50 3.40 -6.97
C HIS A 241 1.10 4.35 -8.11
N LEU A 242 0.47 5.49 -7.80
CA LEU A 242 -0.01 6.42 -8.83
C LEU A 242 1.00 7.48 -9.22
N VAL A 243 2.00 7.75 -8.35
CA VAL A 243 2.91 8.89 -8.48
C VAL A 243 4.32 8.49 -8.92
N GLY A 244 5.08 9.47 -9.41
CA GLY A 244 6.45 9.28 -9.89
C GLY A 244 6.54 8.66 -11.27
N LYS A 245 7.75 8.54 -11.81
CA LYS A 245 8.00 8.05 -13.17
C LYS A 245 7.56 6.59 -13.41
N GLU A 246 7.61 5.77 -12.38
CA GLU A 246 7.17 4.37 -12.41
C GLU A 246 5.72 4.22 -11.95
N GLY A 247 5.02 5.34 -11.69
CA GLY A 247 3.62 5.35 -11.29
C GLY A 247 2.68 4.95 -12.42
N VAL A 248 1.56 4.33 -12.05
CA VAL A 248 0.52 3.88 -13.00
C VAL A 248 0.04 5.02 -13.90
N VAL A 249 -0.07 6.24 -13.37
CA VAL A 249 -0.48 7.42 -14.15
C VAL A 249 0.50 7.70 -15.29
N GLU A 250 1.80 7.73 -15.01
CA GLU A 250 2.83 7.97 -16.03
C GLU A 250 2.95 6.80 -17.02
N LEU A 251 2.81 5.56 -16.53
CA LEU A 251 2.81 4.39 -17.40
C LEU A 251 1.65 4.40 -18.41
N LEU A 252 0.47 4.84 -18.00
CA LEU A 252 -0.69 4.99 -18.90
C LEU A 252 -0.53 6.20 -19.83
N ARG A 253 0.03 7.32 -19.37
CA ARG A 253 0.37 8.46 -20.24
C ARG A 253 1.34 8.08 -21.35
N ALA A 254 2.37 7.30 -21.02
CA ALA A 254 3.34 6.79 -21.99
C ALA A 254 2.70 5.89 -23.05
N LYS A 255 1.52 5.31 -22.77
CA LYS A 255 0.72 4.53 -23.72
C LYS A 255 -0.30 5.37 -24.51
N GLY A 256 -0.30 6.68 -24.32
CA GLY A 256 -1.16 7.61 -25.08
C GLY A 256 -2.53 7.87 -24.45
N TYR A 257 -2.80 7.40 -23.23
CA TYR A 257 -4.06 7.72 -22.56
C TYR A 257 -4.06 9.16 -22.02
N THR A 258 -5.19 9.85 -22.21
CA THR A 258 -5.41 11.17 -21.61
C THR A 258 -5.87 11.00 -20.17
N ILE A 259 -5.15 11.64 -19.24
CA ILE A 259 -5.39 11.53 -17.81
C ILE A 259 -5.55 12.91 -17.21
N GLU A 260 -6.66 13.09 -16.52
CA GLU A 260 -7.02 14.29 -15.79
C GLU A 260 -7.01 13.99 -14.29
N GLN A 261 -6.41 14.87 -13.51
CA GLN A 261 -6.55 14.84 -12.05
C GLN A 261 -7.80 15.63 -11.66
N LEU A 262 -8.62 15.04 -10.81
CA LEU A 262 -9.89 15.61 -10.32
C LEU A 262 -9.69 16.25 -8.95
#